data_5e80fc1ca07b7391b062e17cfbacac5f
#
_entry.id   5e80fc1ca07b7391b062e17cfbacac5f
#
_cell.length_a   1.000
_cell.length_b   1.000
_cell.length_c   1.000
_cell.angle_alpha   90.00
_cell.angle_beta   90.00
_cell.angle_gamma   90.00
#
_symmetry.space_group_name_H-M   'P 1'
#
loop_
_entity.id
_entity.type
_entity.pdbx_description
1 polymer ?
#
loop_
_entity_poly.entity_id
_entity_poly.type
_entity_poly.pdbx_seq_one_letter_code
_entity_poly.pdbx_strand_id
1 'polypeptide(L)'
;MAVYQTRWFARWARKEGLTTPSLCAAVREMTAGLYDADLGGGLLKKRMARPGEGKRGGFRTLVATNKGTRWIFVFGFPKNERSTIDKGEEAALKKLAEQLLSLTAQALGKAQRDGELMEVHCDAENEISHS
;
A
#
# COMPACT_ATOMS: atom_id res chain seq x y z
N MET A 1 -8.54 9.80 6.82
CA MET A 1 -7.42 9.06 6.24
C MET A 1 -7.92 8.28 5.04
N ALA A 2 -7.26 8.42 3.90
CA ALA A 2 -7.69 7.75 2.68
C ALA A 2 -6.64 6.73 2.25
N VAL A 3 -7.09 5.55 1.85
CA VAL A 3 -6.24 4.44 1.45
C VAL A 3 -6.58 4.05 0.02
N TYR A 4 -5.54 3.90 -0.80
CA TYR A 4 -5.67 3.55 -2.21
C TYR A 4 -4.69 2.46 -2.58
N GLN A 5 -4.91 1.87 -3.74
CA GLN A 5 -3.95 0.97 -4.38
C GLN A 5 -3.90 1.31 -5.86
N THR A 6 -2.71 1.19 -6.45
CA THR A 6 -2.58 1.37 -7.91
C THR A 6 -3.24 0.19 -8.61
N ARG A 7 -3.53 0.35 -9.90
CA ARG A 7 -4.08 -0.73 -10.73
C ARG A 7 -3.16 -1.96 -10.69
N TRP A 8 -1.88 -1.74 -10.81
CA TRP A 8 -0.90 -2.83 -10.75
C TRP A 8 -0.99 -3.57 -9.41
N PHE A 9 -0.97 -2.81 -8.32
CA PHE A 9 -0.99 -3.40 -6.98
C PHE A 9 -2.29 -4.17 -6.74
N ALA A 10 -3.43 -3.61 -7.15
CA ALA A 10 -4.73 -4.27 -6.97
C ALA A 10 -4.76 -5.62 -7.68
N ARG A 11 -4.22 -5.68 -8.88
CA ARG A 11 -4.17 -6.91 -9.67
C ARG A 11 -3.25 -7.93 -9.01
N TRP A 12 -2.07 -7.49 -8.59
CA TRP A 12 -1.11 -8.34 -7.90
C TRP A 12 -1.66 -8.86 -6.58
N ALA A 13 -2.26 -7.99 -5.78
CA ALA A 13 -2.82 -8.35 -4.47
C ALA A 13 -3.92 -9.40 -4.61
N ARG A 14 -4.77 -9.26 -5.63
CA ARG A 14 -5.83 -10.23 -5.88
C ARG A 14 -5.24 -11.60 -6.21
N LYS A 15 -4.23 -11.61 -7.06
CA LYS A 15 -3.53 -12.85 -7.43
C LYS A 15 -2.92 -13.54 -6.21
N GLU A 16 -2.36 -12.75 -5.29
CA GLU A 16 -1.67 -13.29 -4.12
C GLU A 16 -2.62 -13.55 -2.94
N GLY A 17 -3.89 -13.20 -3.07
CA GLY A 17 -4.85 -13.44 -2.00
C GLY A 17 -4.84 -12.41 -0.89
N LEU A 18 -4.26 -11.24 -1.12
CA LEU A 18 -4.32 -10.16 -0.14
C LEU A 18 -5.71 -9.55 -0.14
N THR A 19 -6.28 -9.37 1.05
CA THR A 19 -7.65 -8.90 1.21
C THR A 19 -7.69 -7.44 1.66
N THR A 20 -8.85 -6.80 1.51
CA THR A 20 -9.07 -5.46 2.02
C THR A 20 -8.77 -5.36 3.52
N PRO A 21 -9.27 -6.28 4.37
CA PRO A 21 -8.93 -6.22 5.80
C PRO A 21 -7.43 -6.28 6.07
N SER A 22 -6.67 -7.07 5.30
CA SER A 22 -5.23 -7.15 5.52
C SER A 22 -4.52 -5.86 5.13
N LEU A 23 -4.96 -5.20 4.05
CA LEU A 23 -4.41 -3.90 3.66
C LEU A 23 -4.73 -2.84 4.70
N CYS A 24 -5.94 -2.83 5.21
CA CYS A 24 -6.35 -1.88 6.24
C CYS A 24 -5.57 -2.08 7.55
N ALA A 25 -5.34 -3.33 7.92
CA ALA A 25 -4.53 -3.65 9.09
C ALA A 25 -3.09 -3.15 8.93
N ALA A 26 -2.53 -3.31 7.73
CA ALA A 26 -1.18 -2.81 7.45
C ALA A 26 -1.10 -1.29 7.60
N VAL A 27 -2.11 -0.57 7.13
CA VAL A 27 -2.14 0.90 7.27
C VAL A 27 -2.22 1.28 8.74
N ARG A 28 -3.07 0.61 9.53
CA ARG A 28 -3.15 0.88 10.97
C ARG A 28 -1.81 0.67 11.65
N GLU A 29 -1.10 -0.40 11.29
CA GLU A 29 0.24 -0.66 11.83
C GLU A 29 1.21 0.44 11.44
N MET A 30 1.18 0.88 10.17
CA MET A 30 2.08 1.93 9.71
C MET A 30 1.79 3.27 10.38
N THR A 31 0.53 3.59 10.67
CA THR A 31 0.21 4.82 11.40
C THR A 31 0.73 4.78 12.83
N ALA A 32 0.92 3.60 13.38
CA ALA A 32 1.51 3.41 14.71
C ALA A 32 3.04 3.31 14.66
N GLY A 33 3.65 3.53 13.51
CA GLY A 33 5.10 3.47 13.36
C GLY A 33 5.66 2.09 13.08
N LEU A 34 4.79 1.12 12.82
CA LEU A 34 5.20 -0.26 12.58
C LEU A 34 5.38 -0.51 11.09
N TYR A 35 6.56 -0.26 10.58
CA TYR A 35 6.95 -0.55 9.20
C TYR A 35 8.43 -0.92 9.17
N ASP A 36 8.86 -1.60 8.13
CA ASP A 36 10.21 -2.15 8.06
C ASP A 36 11.26 -1.08 7.80
N ALA A 37 10.94 -0.11 6.94
CA ALA A 37 11.87 0.94 6.59
C ALA A 37 11.14 2.13 5.98
N ASP A 38 11.67 3.32 6.24
CA ASP A 38 11.28 4.55 5.56
C ASP A 38 12.39 4.83 4.55
N LEU A 39 12.07 4.66 3.28
CA LEU A 39 13.06 4.79 2.22
C LEU A 39 13.28 6.23 1.79
N GLY A 40 12.52 7.17 2.35
CA GLY A 40 12.54 8.56 1.95
C GLY A 40 11.63 8.81 0.76
N GLY A 41 11.39 10.08 0.44
CA GLY A 41 10.56 10.45 -0.69
C GLY A 41 9.10 10.06 -0.55
N GLY A 42 8.65 9.75 0.66
CA GLY A 42 7.28 9.31 0.90
C GLY A 42 7.05 7.83 0.67
N LEU A 43 8.10 7.03 0.64
CA LEU A 43 7.99 5.60 0.35
C LEU A 43 8.37 4.77 1.57
N LEU A 44 7.44 3.96 2.06
CA LEU A 44 7.66 3.04 3.16
C LEU A 44 7.71 1.61 2.66
N LYS A 45 8.51 0.77 3.33
CA LYS A 45 8.52 -0.67 3.11
C LYS A 45 7.79 -1.34 4.27
N LYS A 46 6.81 -2.18 3.94
CA LYS A 46 5.95 -2.83 4.93
C LYS A 46 5.85 -4.32 4.65
N ARG A 47 6.21 -5.11 5.65
CA ARG A 47 6.02 -6.56 5.60
C ARG A 47 4.57 -6.91 5.88
N MET A 48 4.01 -7.83 5.09
CA MET A 48 2.65 -8.30 5.28
C MET A 48 2.64 -9.84 5.34
N ALA A 49 1.77 -10.38 6.17
CA ALA A 49 1.62 -11.82 6.28
C ALA A 49 0.89 -12.38 5.07
N ARG A 50 1.28 -13.59 4.66
CA ARG A 50 0.48 -14.37 3.72
C ARG A 50 -0.69 -14.96 4.51
N PRO A 51 -1.92 -14.91 4.00
CA PRO A 51 -3.07 -15.46 4.71
C PRO A 51 -2.82 -16.91 5.13
N GLY A 52 -2.99 -17.20 6.44
CA GLY A 52 -2.82 -18.52 6.98
C GLY A 52 -1.40 -18.96 7.27
N GLU A 53 -0.39 -18.15 6.94
CA GLU A 53 1.02 -18.56 7.08
C GLU A 53 1.84 -17.65 7.98
N GLY A 54 1.23 -16.62 8.56
CA GLY A 54 1.96 -15.67 9.38
C GLY A 54 2.96 -14.86 8.55
N LYS A 55 3.77 -14.05 9.22
CA LYS A 55 4.67 -13.10 8.51
C LYS A 55 5.87 -13.79 7.86
N ARG A 56 6.15 -15.01 8.25
CA ARG A 56 7.33 -15.71 7.79
C ARG A 56 7.35 -16.00 6.30
N GLY A 57 6.25 -16.37 5.72
CA GLY A 57 6.16 -16.66 4.29
C GLY A 57 5.49 -15.54 3.51
N GLY A 58 5.52 -14.32 4.04
CA GLY A 58 4.68 -13.24 3.55
C GLY A 58 5.24 -12.43 2.40
N PHE A 59 4.79 -11.19 2.35
CA PHE A 59 5.06 -10.27 1.26
C PHE A 59 5.81 -9.05 1.76
N ARG A 60 6.55 -8.42 0.86
CA ARG A 60 7.05 -7.06 1.05
C ARG A 60 6.19 -6.16 0.20
N THR A 61 5.72 -5.06 0.77
CA THR A 61 4.95 -4.07 0.03
C THR A 61 5.63 -2.71 0.14
N LEU A 62 5.44 -1.89 -0.88
CA LEU A 62 5.92 -0.51 -0.91
C LEU A 62 4.69 0.39 -0.93
N VAL A 63 4.68 1.37 -0.05
CA VAL A 63 3.52 2.22 0.19
C VAL A 63 3.95 3.69 0.12
N ALA A 64 3.28 4.45 -0.75
CA ALA A 64 3.48 5.90 -0.82
C ALA A 64 2.58 6.56 0.23
N THR A 65 3.14 7.44 1.05
CA THR A 65 2.35 8.08 2.10
C THR A 65 2.97 9.40 2.55
N ASN A 66 2.09 10.34 2.94
CA ASN A 66 2.49 11.53 3.68
C ASN A 66 2.41 11.28 5.19
N LYS A 67 2.18 10.04 5.59
CA LYS A 67 2.03 9.56 6.97
C LYS A 67 0.83 10.14 7.70
N GLY A 68 -0.06 10.78 6.99
CA GLY A 68 -1.27 11.37 7.57
C GLY A 68 -2.51 10.98 6.80
N THR A 69 -2.84 11.77 5.78
CA THR A 69 -4.13 11.66 5.11
C THR A 69 -4.17 10.71 3.93
N ARG A 70 -3.02 10.31 3.39
CA ARG A 70 -2.98 9.56 2.13
C ARG A 70 -2.01 8.39 2.21
N TRP A 71 -2.50 7.20 1.89
CA TRP A 71 -1.74 5.94 1.90
C TRP A 71 -2.04 5.20 0.61
N ILE A 72 -1.02 4.92 -0.21
CA ILE A 72 -1.23 4.30 -1.52
C ILE A 72 -0.27 3.13 -1.68
N PHE A 73 -0.82 1.92 -1.79
CA PHE A 73 -0.01 0.73 -2.08
C PHE A 73 0.41 0.77 -3.54
N VAL A 74 1.71 0.72 -3.81
CA VAL A 74 2.25 0.90 -5.16
C VAL A 74 2.96 -0.31 -5.73
N PHE A 75 3.54 -1.16 -4.89
CA PHE A 75 4.30 -2.32 -5.35
C PHE A 75 4.36 -3.38 -4.28
N GLY A 76 4.58 -4.63 -4.71
CA GLY A 76 4.72 -5.73 -3.78
C GLY A 76 5.34 -6.94 -4.45
N PHE A 77 5.89 -7.82 -3.65
CA PHE A 77 6.46 -9.09 -4.12
C PHE A 77 6.48 -10.11 -2.99
N PRO A 78 6.41 -11.41 -3.32
CA PRO A 78 6.56 -12.44 -2.30
C PRO A 78 8.01 -12.47 -1.80
N LYS A 79 8.16 -12.60 -0.49
CA LYS A 79 9.48 -12.64 0.13
C LYS A 79 10.34 -13.77 -0.38
N ASN A 80 9.74 -14.90 -0.72
CA ASN A 80 10.48 -16.08 -1.19
C ASN A 80 11.00 -15.94 -2.64
N GLU A 81 10.52 -14.96 -3.39
CA GLU A 81 10.99 -14.73 -4.75
C GLU A 81 12.17 -13.77 -4.78
N ARG A 82 12.17 -12.80 -3.86
CA ARG A 82 13.29 -11.87 -3.69
C ARG A 82 13.16 -11.15 -2.35
N SER A 83 14.27 -10.63 -1.86
CA SER A 83 14.29 -10.04 -0.52
C SER A 83 14.09 -8.52 -0.52
N THR A 84 14.38 -7.85 -1.63
CA THR A 84 14.28 -6.39 -1.68
C THR A 84 14.14 -5.91 -3.11
N ILE A 85 13.93 -4.60 -3.27
CA ILE A 85 13.95 -3.93 -4.57
C ILE A 85 15.37 -3.45 -4.85
N ASP A 86 15.74 -3.34 -6.13
CA ASP A 86 17.03 -2.77 -6.49
C ASP A 86 16.95 -1.23 -6.50
N LYS A 87 18.11 -0.60 -6.67
CA LYS A 87 18.19 0.86 -6.62
C LYS A 87 17.41 1.55 -7.72
N GLY A 88 17.36 0.96 -8.90
CA GLY A 88 16.59 1.52 -10.00
C GLY A 88 15.10 1.47 -9.73
N GLU A 89 14.63 0.35 -9.20
CA GLU A 89 13.23 0.22 -8.79
C GLU A 89 12.89 1.20 -7.67
N GLU A 90 13.77 1.34 -6.70
CA GLU A 90 13.56 2.26 -5.59
C GLU A 90 13.42 3.69 -6.10
N ALA A 91 14.30 4.13 -6.99
CA ALA A 91 14.25 5.46 -7.57
C ALA A 91 12.94 5.70 -8.34
N ALA A 92 12.52 4.70 -9.12
CA ALA A 92 11.28 4.80 -9.88
C ALA A 92 10.06 4.86 -8.97
N LEU A 93 10.06 4.07 -7.90
CA LEU A 93 8.94 4.05 -6.95
C LEU A 93 8.89 5.34 -6.13
N LYS A 94 10.03 5.93 -5.78
CA LYS A 94 10.05 7.23 -5.12
C LYS A 94 9.48 8.33 -6.02
N LYS A 95 9.80 8.28 -7.30
CA LYS A 95 9.26 9.23 -8.26
C LYS A 95 7.74 9.08 -8.38
N LEU A 96 7.27 7.85 -8.46
CA LEU A 96 5.84 7.56 -8.47
C LEU A 96 5.17 8.05 -7.18
N ALA A 97 5.79 7.79 -6.03
CA ALA A 97 5.25 8.25 -4.75
C ALA A 97 5.10 9.76 -4.73
N GLU A 98 6.12 10.49 -5.19
CA GLU A 98 6.06 11.95 -5.27
C GLU A 98 4.89 12.42 -6.12
N GLN A 99 4.70 11.81 -7.28
CA GLN A 99 3.60 12.15 -8.18
C GLN A 99 2.25 11.88 -7.52
N LEU A 100 2.08 10.71 -6.91
CA LEU A 100 0.81 10.32 -6.29
C LEU A 100 0.47 11.19 -5.08
N LEU A 101 1.46 11.54 -4.29
CA LEU A 101 1.25 12.37 -3.10
C LEU A 101 1.00 13.82 -3.43
N SER A 102 1.40 14.28 -4.62
CA SER A 102 1.15 15.65 -5.06
C SER A 102 -0.18 15.81 -5.80
N LEU A 103 -0.91 14.74 -6.07
CA LEU A 103 -2.19 14.85 -6.77
C LEU A 103 -3.16 15.71 -5.98
N THR A 104 -3.80 16.65 -6.69
CA THR A 104 -4.90 17.43 -6.11
C THR A 104 -6.09 16.49 -5.89
N ALA A 105 -7.06 16.93 -5.09
CA ALA A 105 -8.28 16.16 -4.89
C ALA A 105 -8.99 15.87 -6.23
N GLN A 106 -8.98 16.85 -7.12
CA GLN A 106 -9.58 16.70 -8.44
C GLN A 106 -8.85 15.66 -9.29
N ALA A 107 -7.51 15.73 -9.32
CA ALA A 107 -6.70 14.76 -10.07
C ALA A 107 -6.80 13.36 -9.47
N LEU A 108 -6.90 13.27 -8.16
CA LEU A 108 -7.10 12.00 -7.47
C LEU A 108 -8.43 11.36 -7.87
N GLY A 109 -9.49 12.16 -7.92
CA GLY A 109 -10.81 11.69 -8.38
C GLY A 109 -10.76 11.21 -9.83
N LYS A 110 -10.04 11.93 -10.68
CA LYS A 110 -9.89 11.53 -12.08
C LYS A 110 -9.15 10.20 -12.20
N ALA A 111 -8.08 10.02 -11.44
CA ALA A 111 -7.33 8.78 -11.43
C ALA A 111 -8.21 7.60 -11.01
N GLN A 112 -9.11 7.82 -10.07
CA GLN A 112 -10.07 6.80 -9.65
C GLN A 112 -11.07 6.48 -10.77
N ARG A 113 -11.60 7.50 -11.43
CA ARG A 113 -12.54 7.29 -12.55
C ARG A 113 -11.89 6.56 -13.71
N ASP A 114 -10.61 6.83 -13.94
CA ASP A 114 -9.85 6.20 -15.03
C ASP A 114 -9.36 4.79 -14.65
N GLY A 115 -9.60 4.35 -13.42
CA GLY A 115 -9.17 3.03 -12.96
C GLY A 115 -7.68 2.94 -12.67
N GLU A 116 -6.98 4.07 -12.56
CA GLU A 116 -5.55 4.08 -12.23
C GLU A 116 -5.31 3.89 -10.75
N LEU A 117 -6.22 4.39 -9.93
CA LEU A 117 -6.23 4.19 -8.48
C LEU A 117 -7.58 3.62 -8.05
N MET A 118 -7.55 2.75 -7.08
CA MET A 118 -8.75 2.18 -6.48
C MET A 118 -8.73 2.44 -5.00
N GLU A 119 -9.83 2.94 -4.47
CA GLU A 119 -9.93 3.19 -3.04
C GLU A 119 -10.05 1.87 -2.29
N VAL A 120 -9.35 1.79 -1.15
CA VAL A 120 -9.47 0.67 -0.22
C VAL A 120 -10.35 1.16 0.92
N HIS A 121 -11.53 0.56 1.06
CA HIS A 121 -12.53 1.03 2.02
C HIS A 121 -12.28 0.45 3.41
N CYS A 122 -11.52 1.15 4.22
CA CYS A 122 -11.18 0.72 5.57
C CYS A 122 -12.20 1.18 6.60
N ASP A 123 -12.95 2.22 6.31
CA ASP A 123 -13.92 2.77 7.27
C ASP A 123 -15.09 1.83 7.53
N ALA A 124 -15.49 1.05 6.53
CA ALA A 124 -16.56 0.09 6.70
C ALA A 124 -16.22 -0.94 7.77
N GLU A 125 -14.95 -1.27 7.91
CA GLU A 125 -14.48 -2.19 8.94
C GLU A 125 -14.67 -1.61 10.33
N ASN A 126 -14.43 -0.31 10.48
CA ASN A 126 -14.63 0.38 11.75
C ASN A 126 -16.10 0.40 12.15
N GLU A 127 -16.99 0.59 11.18
CA GLU A 127 -18.42 0.57 11.43
C GLU A 127 -18.87 -0.80 11.92
N ILE A 128 -18.36 -1.84 11.33
CA ILE A 128 -18.68 -3.21 11.73
C ILE A 128 -18.26 -3.44 13.17
N SER A 129 -17.13 -2.92 13.58
CA SER A 129 -16.62 -3.11 14.92
C SER A 129 -17.47 -2.44 15.98
N HIS A 130 -18.33 -1.52 15.61
CA HIS A 130 -19.23 -0.84 16.53
C HIS A 130 -20.56 -1.57 16.72
N SER A 131 -20.80 -2.53 15.89
CA SER A 131 -22.02 -3.32 15.97
C SER A 131 -21.84 -4.45 16.96
#